data_b164765b142a41730f4f8a37dbd53034
#
_entry.id   b164765b142a41730f4f8a37dbd53034
#
_cell.length_a   1.000
_cell.length_b   1.000
_cell.length_c   1.000
_cell.angle_alpha   90.00
_cell.angle_beta   90.00
_cell.angle_gamma   90.00
#
_symmetry.space_group_name_H-M   'P 1'
#
loop_
_entity.id
_entity.type
_entity.pdbx_description
1 polymer ?
#
loop_
_entity_poly.entity_id
_entity_poly.type
_entity_poly.pdbx_seq_one_letter_code
_entity_poly.pdbx_strand_id
1 'polypeptide(L)'
;MIIVMKQNAPLTEIERLEDELREKGFQVDRSRGSSKVVLGLVGDTTSLDERDFLSNEWVDKVMRVQEPYKRASRAFHPQDSVIDVAGVKVGGKKLVIMAGPCSIETPAQIGAIASAVKASGASMLRGGAFKPRTSPYSFQGLGEKGLDMLISAAREEKLPVVTELMSADKIGMFLEKKVDLIQIGARNMQNFDLLKAVGRLHVPVLLKRGMSATIEEWLMSAEYIMSEGNHNVILCERGIRTFEKATRNTLDLSAVAAVKRMSHLPIIVDPSHATGRRWMVESMAMAAIAAGADGIMCEVHNDPEHAWCDGAESITPETFDHMMGDLRKLTPIVGREI
;
A
#
# COMPACT_ATOMS: atom_id res chain seq x y z
N MET A 1 3.89 24.54 -2.55
CA MET A 1 3.38 25.47 -1.49
C MET A 1 2.03 24.98 -1.02
N ILE A 2 1.72 25.14 0.26
CA ILE A 2 0.43 24.77 0.86
C ILE A 2 -0.21 26.05 1.42
N ILE A 3 -1.48 26.28 1.08
CA ILE A 3 -2.29 27.37 1.63
C ILE A 3 -3.39 26.75 2.47
N VAL A 4 -3.45 27.09 3.75
CA VAL A 4 -4.49 26.64 4.68
C VAL A 4 -5.51 27.76 4.80
N MET A 5 -6.77 27.44 4.46
CA MET A 5 -7.87 28.38 4.59
C MET A 5 -8.42 28.42 6.01
N LYS A 6 -8.94 29.57 6.45
CA LYS A 6 -9.65 29.66 7.73
C LYS A 6 -10.90 28.75 7.73
N GLN A 7 -11.30 28.29 8.90
CA GLN A 7 -12.44 27.37 9.06
C GLN A 7 -13.76 27.96 8.54
N ASN A 8 -13.92 29.27 8.64
CA ASN A 8 -15.10 30.01 8.21
C ASN A 8 -14.95 30.65 6.83
N ALA A 9 -13.91 30.27 6.05
CA ALA A 9 -13.73 30.80 4.70
C ALA A 9 -14.91 30.39 3.79
N PRO A 10 -15.56 31.35 3.11
CA PRO A 10 -16.62 31.04 2.18
C PRO A 10 -16.13 30.18 1.02
N LEU A 11 -16.97 29.26 0.55
CA LEU A 11 -16.61 28.38 -0.57
C LEU A 11 -16.28 29.19 -1.84
N THR A 12 -16.98 30.28 -2.08
CA THR A 12 -16.75 31.22 -3.21
C THR A 12 -15.35 31.84 -3.19
N GLU A 13 -14.83 32.15 -2.00
CA GLU A 13 -13.47 32.70 -1.87
C GLU A 13 -12.40 31.64 -2.05
N ILE A 14 -12.68 30.40 -1.61
CA ILE A 14 -11.79 29.27 -1.85
C ILE A 14 -11.70 28.98 -3.35
N GLU A 15 -12.83 28.94 -4.04
CA GLU A 15 -12.90 28.71 -5.49
C GLU A 15 -12.24 29.84 -6.29
N ARG A 16 -12.46 31.09 -5.89
CA ARG A 16 -11.78 32.23 -6.50
C ARG A 16 -10.27 32.13 -6.41
N LEU A 17 -9.75 31.78 -5.23
CA LEU A 17 -8.30 31.61 -5.04
C LEU A 17 -7.75 30.42 -5.85
N GLU A 18 -8.50 29.32 -5.95
CA GLU A 18 -8.10 28.19 -6.80
C GLU A 18 -8.01 28.59 -8.28
N ASP A 19 -8.99 29.33 -8.78
CA ASP A 19 -9.02 29.74 -10.18
C ASP A 19 -7.88 30.73 -10.49
N GLU A 20 -7.62 31.70 -9.60
CA GLU A 20 -6.47 32.61 -9.72
C GLU A 20 -5.12 31.85 -9.79
N LEU A 21 -5.00 30.78 -9.01
CA LEU A 21 -3.78 29.94 -8.99
C LEU A 21 -3.66 29.10 -10.26
N ARG A 22 -4.78 28.56 -10.78
CA ARG A 22 -4.81 27.83 -12.04
C ARG A 22 -4.48 28.74 -13.24
N GLU A 23 -4.99 29.96 -13.26
CA GLU A 23 -4.66 30.96 -14.29
C GLU A 23 -3.17 31.30 -14.29
N LYS A 24 -2.51 31.26 -13.12
CA LYS A 24 -1.06 31.42 -13.00
C LYS A 24 -0.27 30.16 -13.40
N GLY A 25 -0.96 29.12 -13.88
CA GLY A 25 -0.34 27.89 -14.38
C GLY A 25 -0.03 26.81 -13.33
N PHE A 26 -0.55 26.96 -12.10
CA PHE A 26 -0.37 25.95 -11.06
C PHE A 26 -1.49 24.91 -11.11
N GLN A 27 -1.13 23.65 -10.89
CA GLN A 27 -2.13 22.66 -10.54
C GLN A 27 -2.46 22.81 -9.05
N VAL A 28 -3.76 22.95 -8.76
CA VAL A 28 -4.26 23.12 -7.38
C VAL A 28 -5.07 21.91 -6.99
N ASP A 29 -4.61 21.21 -5.94
CA ASP A 29 -5.32 20.09 -5.34
C ASP A 29 -5.96 20.54 -4.03
N ARG A 30 -7.30 20.39 -3.92
CA ARG A 30 -8.06 20.75 -2.72
C ARG A 30 -8.25 19.53 -1.83
N SER A 31 -7.79 19.63 -0.58
CA SER A 31 -8.09 18.67 0.48
C SER A 31 -9.06 19.31 1.49
N ARG A 32 -10.15 18.60 1.82
CA ARG A 32 -11.09 19.02 2.87
C ARG A 32 -10.80 18.21 4.13
N GLY A 33 -10.25 18.86 5.14
CA GLY A 33 -10.18 18.33 6.49
C GLY A 33 -11.52 18.47 7.23
N SER A 34 -11.61 17.92 8.43
CA SER A 34 -12.80 18.03 9.30
C SER A 34 -13.16 19.47 9.67
N SER A 35 -12.19 20.38 9.64
CA SER A 35 -12.38 21.77 10.10
C SER A 35 -11.78 22.83 9.16
N LYS A 36 -10.90 22.48 8.23
CA LYS A 36 -10.22 23.43 7.35
C LYS A 36 -10.07 22.89 5.95
N VAL A 37 -10.01 23.79 4.96
CA VAL A 37 -9.65 23.48 3.58
C VAL A 37 -8.17 23.77 3.39
N VAL A 38 -7.49 22.89 2.71
CA VAL A 38 -6.06 22.99 2.37
C VAL A 38 -5.95 22.98 0.85
N LEU A 39 -5.32 24.01 0.30
CA LEU A 39 -4.99 24.12 -1.12
C LEU A 39 -3.50 23.82 -1.30
N GLY A 40 -3.21 22.76 -2.02
CA GLY A 40 -1.85 22.40 -2.35
C GLY A 40 -1.49 22.81 -3.78
N LEU A 41 -0.44 23.60 -3.92
CA LEU A 41 0.08 24.00 -5.22
C LEU A 41 1.13 23.01 -5.67
N VAL A 42 0.89 22.38 -6.80
CA VAL A 42 1.83 21.47 -7.46
C VAL A 42 2.48 22.21 -8.63
N GLY A 43 3.81 22.18 -8.68
CA GLY A 43 4.62 22.92 -9.64
C GLY A 43 5.75 23.69 -8.96
N ASP A 44 6.53 24.43 -9.74
CA ASP A 44 7.58 25.29 -9.22
C ASP A 44 6.96 26.57 -8.60
N THR A 45 6.90 26.59 -7.28
CA THR A 45 6.36 27.70 -6.49
C THR A 45 7.44 28.66 -5.97
N THR A 46 8.67 28.59 -6.45
CA THR A 46 9.80 29.42 -5.99
C THR A 46 9.56 30.90 -6.26
N SER A 47 8.83 31.24 -7.33
CA SER A 47 8.48 32.60 -7.72
C SER A 47 7.33 33.23 -6.90
N LEU A 48 6.60 32.45 -6.10
CA LEU A 48 5.48 32.95 -5.30
C LEU A 48 5.98 33.49 -3.96
N ASP A 49 5.51 34.65 -3.55
CA ASP A 49 5.74 35.22 -2.21
C ASP A 49 4.60 34.75 -1.25
N GLU A 50 4.97 34.23 -0.10
CA GLU A 50 4.00 33.80 0.93
C GLU A 50 3.15 34.97 1.45
N ARG A 51 3.75 36.18 1.47
CA ARG A 51 3.09 37.40 1.94
C ARG A 51 1.90 37.79 1.09
N ASP A 52 1.93 37.51 -0.23
CA ASP A 52 0.83 37.80 -1.14
C ASP A 52 -0.44 37.02 -0.73
N PHE A 53 -0.27 35.78 -0.29
CA PHE A 53 -1.39 34.94 0.16
C PHE A 53 -1.82 35.26 1.59
N LEU A 54 -0.87 35.60 2.48
CA LEU A 54 -1.18 35.94 3.87
C LEU A 54 -1.94 37.29 3.96
N SER A 55 -1.91 38.13 2.92
CA SER A 55 -2.72 39.35 2.84
C SER A 55 -4.22 39.04 2.61
N ASN A 56 -4.56 37.87 2.15
CA ASN A 56 -5.95 37.45 2.00
C ASN A 56 -6.56 37.09 3.36
N GLU A 57 -7.62 37.80 3.74
CA GLU A 57 -8.27 37.62 5.05
C GLU A 57 -8.78 36.21 5.34
N TRP A 58 -9.00 35.39 4.32
CA TRP A 58 -9.49 34.00 4.43
C TRP A 58 -8.38 32.96 4.53
N VAL A 59 -7.12 33.37 4.37
CA VAL A 59 -5.97 32.49 4.55
C VAL A 59 -5.56 32.49 6.02
N ASP A 60 -5.40 31.32 6.57
CA ASP A 60 -4.92 31.10 7.95
C ASP A 60 -3.41 30.97 8.00
N LYS A 61 -2.84 30.20 7.06
CA LYS A 61 -1.43 29.91 7.01
C LYS A 61 -0.96 29.57 5.60
N VAL A 62 0.27 29.96 5.28
CA VAL A 62 0.99 29.52 4.08
C VAL A 62 2.25 28.79 4.50
N MET A 63 2.58 27.69 3.84
CA MET A 63 3.75 26.90 4.13
C MET A 63 4.45 26.45 2.84
N ARG A 64 5.76 26.61 2.79
CA ARG A 64 6.56 25.92 1.77
C ARG A 64 6.78 24.47 2.20
N VAL A 65 6.36 23.55 1.37
CA VAL A 65 6.66 22.13 1.57
C VAL A 65 8.07 21.91 1.05
N GLN A 66 8.95 21.47 1.93
CA GLN A 66 10.34 21.17 1.60
C GLN A 66 10.47 19.74 1.04
N GLU A 67 9.50 18.86 1.36
CA GLU A 67 9.51 17.50 0.84
C GLU A 67 9.28 17.49 -0.68
N PRO A 68 10.01 16.63 -1.42
CA PRO A 68 9.91 16.55 -2.88
C PRO A 68 8.58 15.88 -3.33
N TYR A 69 7.89 15.14 -2.45
CA TYR A 69 6.56 14.58 -2.67
C TYR A 69 5.49 15.49 -2.03
N LYS A 70 4.36 15.66 -2.68
CA LYS A 70 3.28 16.58 -2.24
C LYS A 70 1.99 15.85 -1.96
N ARG A 71 1.45 15.12 -2.94
CA ARG A 71 0.20 14.34 -2.80
C ARG A 71 0.31 13.27 -1.74
N ALA A 72 1.46 12.60 -1.63
CA ALA A 72 1.74 11.61 -0.61
C ALA A 72 2.07 12.22 0.77
N SER A 73 2.26 13.55 0.88
CA SER A 73 2.68 14.22 2.12
C SER A 73 1.50 14.45 3.07
N ARG A 74 1.74 14.19 4.36
CA ARG A 74 0.78 14.52 5.42
C ARG A 74 0.54 16.02 5.54
N ALA A 75 1.52 16.85 5.23
CA ALA A 75 1.36 18.30 5.23
C ALA A 75 0.30 18.75 4.21
N PHE A 76 0.21 18.04 3.08
CA PHE A 76 -0.76 18.27 2.02
C PHE A 76 -2.14 17.66 2.34
N HIS A 77 -2.15 16.46 2.92
CA HIS A 77 -3.36 15.76 3.34
C HIS A 77 -3.26 15.39 4.83
N PRO A 78 -3.72 16.26 5.74
CA PRO A 78 -3.49 16.10 7.19
C PRO A 78 -4.16 14.87 7.81
N GLN A 79 -5.23 14.36 7.21
CA GLN A 79 -5.98 13.21 7.73
C GLN A 79 -5.49 11.91 7.11
N ASP A 80 -5.63 10.81 7.85
CA ASP A 80 -5.33 9.48 7.31
C ASP A 80 -6.25 9.15 6.14
N SER A 81 -5.68 8.59 5.07
CA SER A 81 -6.45 8.04 3.97
C SER A 81 -6.97 6.67 4.30
N VAL A 82 -8.21 6.40 3.91
CA VAL A 82 -8.85 5.09 3.98
C VAL A 82 -9.16 4.63 2.57
N ILE A 83 -8.48 3.58 2.13
CA ILE A 83 -8.60 3.04 0.77
C ILE A 83 -9.61 1.90 0.74
N ASP A 84 -10.59 2.00 -0.15
CA ASP A 84 -11.55 0.92 -0.38
C ASP A 84 -11.03 -0.08 -1.40
N VAL A 85 -10.94 -1.34 -1.00
CA VAL A 85 -10.60 -2.47 -1.90
C VAL A 85 -11.77 -3.43 -1.91
N ALA A 86 -12.68 -3.30 -2.87
CA ALA A 86 -13.87 -4.13 -3.01
C ALA A 86 -14.66 -4.29 -1.69
N GLY A 87 -14.85 -3.18 -0.95
CA GLY A 87 -15.56 -3.14 0.32
C GLY A 87 -14.69 -3.31 1.59
N VAL A 88 -13.43 -3.71 1.44
CA VAL A 88 -12.47 -3.78 2.56
C VAL A 88 -11.74 -2.43 2.70
N LYS A 89 -11.86 -1.80 3.87
CA LYS A 89 -11.27 -0.48 4.17
C LYS A 89 -9.86 -0.64 4.74
N VAL A 90 -8.84 -0.20 4.00
CA VAL A 90 -7.43 -0.19 4.43
C VAL A 90 -7.07 1.19 4.96
N GLY A 91 -6.49 1.28 6.16
CA GLY A 91 -6.14 2.56 6.82
C GLY A 91 -7.21 3.04 7.83
N GLY A 92 -8.35 2.33 7.94
CA GLY A 92 -9.38 2.59 8.94
C GLY A 92 -9.02 1.97 10.30
N LYS A 93 -10.00 1.91 11.20
CA LYS A 93 -9.83 1.35 12.55
C LYS A 93 -9.59 -0.16 12.52
N LYS A 94 -10.20 -0.86 11.57
CA LYS A 94 -10.06 -2.30 11.37
C LYS A 94 -8.75 -2.62 10.65
N LEU A 95 -8.00 -3.58 11.18
CA LEU A 95 -6.80 -4.11 10.53
C LEU A 95 -7.14 -4.94 9.31
N VAL A 96 -6.28 -4.89 8.31
CA VAL A 96 -6.41 -5.69 7.09
C VAL A 96 -5.36 -6.80 7.07
N ILE A 97 -5.82 -8.03 6.89
CA ILE A 97 -4.96 -9.22 6.82
C ILE A 97 -5.03 -9.80 5.41
N MET A 98 -3.92 -9.72 4.69
CA MET A 98 -3.75 -10.26 3.34
C MET A 98 -2.97 -11.57 3.44
N ALA A 99 -3.61 -12.71 3.20
CA ALA A 99 -2.99 -14.02 3.36
C ALA A 99 -3.22 -14.89 2.13
N GLY A 100 -2.27 -15.80 1.86
CA GLY A 100 -2.34 -16.73 0.73
C GLY A 100 -0.95 -17.17 0.26
N PRO A 101 -0.84 -18.02 -0.77
CA PRO A 101 0.45 -18.61 -1.15
C PRO A 101 1.37 -17.61 -1.87
N CYS A 102 2.67 -17.85 -1.84
CA CYS A 102 3.63 -17.13 -2.67
C CYS A 102 3.25 -17.24 -4.14
N SER A 103 3.08 -18.45 -4.63
CA SER A 103 2.67 -18.76 -6.01
C SER A 103 1.43 -19.62 -6.05
N ILE A 104 0.66 -19.43 -7.12
CA ILE A 104 -0.45 -20.31 -7.47
C ILE A 104 0.15 -21.53 -8.17
N GLU A 105 -0.17 -22.74 -7.70
CA GLU A 105 0.40 -23.99 -8.19
C GLU A 105 -0.66 -24.90 -8.81
N THR A 106 -1.72 -25.20 -8.05
CA THR A 106 -2.84 -26.03 -8.52
C THR A 106 -4.17 -25.48 -8.01
N PRO A 107 -5.31 -25.83 -8.67
CA PRO A 107 -6.63 -25.45 -8.15
C PRO A 107 -6.88 -25.98 -6.72
N ALA A 108 -6.43 -27.18 -6.42
CA ALA A 108 -6.58 -27.78 -5.09
C ALA A 108 -5.79 -27.01 -4.02
N GLN A 109 -4.53 -26.61 -4.33
CA GLN A 109 -3.70 -25.82 -3.43
C GLN A 109 -4.38 -24.48 -3.11
N ILE A 110 -4.72 -23.69 -4.12
CA ILE A 110 -5.27 -22.34 -3.89
C ILE A 110 -6.66 -22.40 -3.25
N GLY A 111 -7.50 -23.36 -3.60
CA GLY A 111 -8.81 -23.57 -2.96
C GLY A 111 -8.69 -23.89 -1.48
N ALA A 112 -7.84 -24.86 -1.13
CA ALA A 112 -7.61 -25.23 0.28
C ALA A 112 -7.07 -24.05 1.11
N ILE A 113 -6.11 -23.29 0.56
CA ILE A 113 -5.54 -22.10 1.24
C ILE A 113 -6.60 -21.01 1.37
N ALA A 114 -7.35 -20.70 0.31
CA ALA A 114 -8.37 -19.64 0.34
C ALA A 114 -9.41 -19.91 1.43
N SER A 115 -9.92 -21.16 1.51
CA SER A 115 -10.88 -21.56 2.53
C SER A 115 -10.29 -21.44 3.95
N ALA A 116 -9.07 -21.94 4.16
CA ALA A 116 -8.41 -21.91 5.48
C ALA A 116 -8.15 -20.46 5.95
N VAL A 117 -7.58 -19.61 5.10
CA VAL A 117 -7.28 -18.21 5.50
C VAL A 117 -8.57 -17.41 5.72
N LYS A 118 -9.63 -17.70 4.93
CA LYS A 118 -10.95 -17.09 5.15
C LYS A 118 -11.53 -17.48 6.50
N ALA A 119 -11.50 -18.76 6.84
CA ALA A 119 -12.02 -19.28 8.11
C ALA A 119 -11.31 -18.63 9.31
N SER A 120 -9.99 -18.41 9.22
CA SER A 120 -9.19 -17.75 10.24
C SER A 120 -9.34 -16.22 10.27
N GLY A 121 -10.04 -15.61 9.29
CA GLY A 121 -10.37 -14.17 9.28
C GLY A 121 -9.50 -13.29 8.41
N ALA A 122 -8.84 -13.84 7.38
CA ALA A 122 -8.19 -13.03 6.36
C ALA A 122 -9.19 -12.09 5.67
N SER A 123 -8.75 -10.87 5.38
CA SER A 123 -9.54 -9.84 4.70
C SER A 123 -9.44 -9.92 3.18
N MET A 124 -8.32 -10.40 2.66
CA MET A 124 -8.03 -10.52 1.23
C MET A 124 -7.20 -11.77 0.95
N LEU A 125 -7.39 -12.36 -0.22
CA LEU A 125 -6.55 -13.45 -0.72
C LEU A 125 -5.40 -12.86 -1.55
N ARG A 126 -4.14 -13.18 -1.15
CA ARG A 126 -2.97 -12.83 -1.93
C ARG A 126 -2.42 -14.06 -2.66
N GLY A 127 -1.86 -13.87 -3.84
CA GLY A 127 -1.19 -14.93 -4.57
C GLY A 127 -0.47 -14.40 -5.81
N GLY A 128 0.68 -15.00 -6.16
CA GLY A 128 1.45 -14.62 -7.33
C GLY A 128 1.18 -15.55 -8.52
N ALA A 129 0.56 -15.03 -9.57
CA ALA A 129 0.39 -15.72 -10.85
C ALA A 129 1.61 -15.56 -11.76
N PHE A 130 2.31 -14.44 -11.63
CA PHE A 130 3.58 -14.12 -12.30
C PHE A 130 4.66 -13.95 -11.25
N LYS A 131 5.88 -14.46 -11.51
CA LYS A 131 6.97 -14.45 -10.53
C LYS A 131 8.21 -13.72 -11.05
N PRO A 132 8.65 -12.63 -10.40
CA PRO A 132 9.91 -11.97 -10.74
C PRO A 132 11.08 -12.77 -10.18
N ARG A 133 11.74 -13.55 -11.03
CA ARG A 133 12.85 -14.43 -10.62
C ARG A 133 14.20 -13.86 -11.05
N THR A 134 15.20 -14.00 -10.18
CA THR A 134 16.59 -13.65 -10.49
C THR A 134 17.18 -14.60 -11.54
N SER A 135 16.84 -15.89 -11.47
CA SER A 135 17.25 -16.89 -12.45
C SER A 135 16.14 -17.12 -13.48
N PRO A 136 16.45 -17.10 -14.80
CA PRO A 136 15.47 -17.41 -15.84
C PRO A 136 15.03 -18.89 -15.83
N TYR A 137 15.77 -19.75 -15.16
CA TYR A 137 15.46 -21.19 -15.03
C TYR A 137 14.54 -21.52 -13.85
N SER A 138 14.27 -20.56 -12.97
CA SER A 138 13.33 -20.74 -11.87
C SER A 138 11.89 -20.70 -12.36
N PHE A 139 10.96 -21.26 -11.58
CA PHE A 139 9.53 -21.20 -11.87
C PHE A 139 9.05 -19.75 -12.03
N GLN A 140 8.48 -19.45 -13.21
CA GLN A 140 8.06 -18.08 -13.61
C GLN A 140 6.60 -17.75 -13.25
N GLY A 141 5.89 -18.68 -12.61
CA GLY A 141 4.45 -18.60 -12.39
C GLY A 141 3.64 -19.25 -13.49
N LEU A 142 2.35 -19.47 -13.25
CA LEU A 142 1.43 -20.06 -14.21
C LEU A 142 0.78 -19.04 -15.15
N GLY A 143 1.16 -17.76 -15.03
CA GLY A 143 0.64 -16.68 -15.87
C GLY A 143 -0.87 -16.51 -15.75
N GLU A 144 -1.53 -16.32 -16.89
CA GLU A 144 -2.98 -16.11 -16.93
C GLU A 144 -3.77 -17.23 -16.29
N LYS A 145 -3.38 -18.48 -16.53
CA LYS A 145 -4.02 -19.66 -15.91
C LYS A 145 -3.96 -19.61 -14.38
N GLY A 146 -2.81 -19.18 -13.82
CA GLY A 146 -2.67 -19.00 -12.37
C GLY A 146 -3.56 -17.87 -11.85
N LEU A 147 -3.68 -16.78 -12.61
CA LEU A 147 -4.57 -15.67 -12.27
C LEU A 147 -6.05 -16.12 -12.24
N ASP A 148 -6.49 -16.91 -13.20
CA ASP A 148 -7.85 -17.47 -13.21
C ASP A 148 -8.13 -18.35 -12.00
N MET A 149 -7.19 -19.23 -11.64
CA MET A 149 -7.30 -20.07 -10.45
C MET A 149 -7.41 -19.23 -9.16
N LEU A 150 -6.59 -18.20 -9.02
CA LEU A 150 -6.63 -17.29 -7.88
C LEU A 150 -7.97 -16.60 -7.75
N ILE A 151 -8.46 -16.03 -8.85
CA ILE A 151 -9.73 -15.30 -8.89
C ILE A 151 -10.90 -16.23 -8.58
N SER A 152 -10.92 -17.44 -9.16
CA SER A 152 -11.98 -18.43 -8.88
C SER A 152 -12.05 -18.75 -7.39
N ALA A 153 -10.94 -19.16 -6.78
CA ALA A 153 -10.86 -19.48 -5.36
C ALA A 153 -11.25 -18.30 -4.46
N ALA A 154 -10.80 -17.08 -4.81
CA ALA A 154 -11.15 -15.88 -4.07
C ALA A 154 -12.64 -15.55 -4.13
N ARG A 155 -13.28 -15.69 -5.30
CA ARG A 155 -14.72 -15.43 -5.46
C ARG A 155 -15.58 -16.43 -4.72
N GLU A 156 -15.20 -17.72 -4.69
CA GLU A 156 -15.87 -18.76 -3.89
C GLU A 156 -15.89 -18.39 -2.41
N GLU A 157 -14.79 -17.86 -1.88
CA GLU A 157 -14.65 -17.46 -0.48
C GLU A 157 -15.03 -15.98 -0.20
N LYS A 158 -15.49 -15.26 -1.24
CA LYS A 158 -15.85 -13.83 -1.15
C LYS A 158 -14.71 -12.97 -0.60
N LEU A 159 -13.50 -13.23 -1.03
CA LEU A 159 -12.31 -12.47 -0.70
C LEU A 159 -11.90 -11.57 -1.88
N PRO A 160 -11.58 -10.28 -1.67
CA PRO A 160 -10.86 -9.49 -2.66
C PRO A 160 -9.50 -10.09 -2.97
N VAL A 161 -9.05 -9.90 -4.22
CA VAL A 161 -7.77 -10.43 -4.73
C VAL A 161 -6.70 -9.36 -4.71
N VAL A 162 -5.52 -9.70 -4.18
CA VAL A 162 -4.30 -8.92 -4.36
C VAL A 162 -3.24 -9.76 -5.07
N THR A 163 -2.73 -9.27 -6.21
CA THR A 163 -1.71 -9.97 -6.99
C THR A 163 -0.76 -9.00 -7.70
N GLU A 164 0.48 -9.46 -7.98
CA GLU A 164 1.55 -8.63 -8.51
C GLU A 164 1.41 -8.44 -10.03
N LEU A 165 1.40 -7.17 -10.46
CA LEU A 165 1.55 -6.76 -11.85
C LEU A 165 3.02 -6.49 -12.12
N MET A 166 3.60 -7.21 -13.09
CA MET A 166 5.03 -7.11 -13.39
C MET A 166 5.36 -6.12 -14.50
N SER A 167 4.44 -5.87 -15.43
CA SER A 167 4.65 -5.01 -16.60
C SER A 167 3.34 -4.42 -17.12
N ALA A 168 3.42 -3.28 -17.76
CA ALA A 168 2.25 -2.52 -18.20
C ALA A 168 1.43 -3.23 -19.32
N ASP A 169 2.05 -4.10 -20.11
CA ASP A 169 1.38 -4.88 -21.14
C ASP A 169 0.30 -5.84 -20.61
N LYS A 170 0.36 -6.17 -19.31
CA LYS A 170 -0.61 -7.06 -18.64
C LYS A 170 -1.78 -6.33 -17.97
N ILE A 171 -1.80 -4.99 -18.00
CA ILE A 171 -2.86 -4.19 -17.39
C ILE A 171 -4.25 -4.58 -17.92
N GLY A 172 -4.37 -4.72 -19.26
CA GLY A 172 -5.65 -5.12 -19.86
C GLY A 172 -6.22 -6.41 -19.29
N MET A 173 -5.38 -7.44 -19.13
CA MET A 173 -5.75 -8.72 -18.50
C MET A 173 -6.20 -8.54 -17.04
N PHE A 174 -5.49 -7.74 -16.25
CA PHE A 174 -5.84 -7.50 -14.85
C PHE A 174 -7.19 -6.80 -14.71
N LEU A 175 -7.49 -5.85 -15.59
CA LEU A 175 -8.79 -5.15 -15.61
C LEU A 175 -9.93 -6.07 -16.08
N GLU A 176 -9.73 -6.85 -17.13
CA GLU A 176 -10.70 -7.80 -17.64
C GLU A 176 -11.07 -8.84 -16.57
N LYS A 177 -10.08 -9.38 -15.88
CA LYS A 177 -10.25 -10.36 -14.81
C LYS A 177 -10.68 -9.73 -13.48
N LYS A 178 -10.82 -8.40 -13.41
CA LYS A 178 -11.30 -7.65 -12.23
C LYS A 178 -10.46 -7.95 -10.97
N VAL A 179 -9.14 -7.77 -11.08
CA VAL A 179 -8.24 -7.79 -9.92
C VAL A 179 -8.59 -6.60 -9.02
N ASP A 180 -8.80 -6.85 -7.71
CA ASP A 180 -9.31 -5.84 -6.78
C ASP A 180 -8.20 -4.92 -6.23
N LEU A 181 -6.97 -5.41 -6.10
CA LEU A 181 -5.79 -4.67 -5.63
C LEU A 181 -4.56 -5.08 -6.42
N ILE A 182 -3.98 -4.13 -7.16
CA ILE A 182 -2.77 -4.36 -7.94
C ILE A 182 -1.54 -4.17 -7.04
N GLN A 183 -0.73 -5.22 -6.87
CA GLN A 183 0.55 -5.09 -6.19
C GLN A 183 1.65 -4.69 -7.17
N ILE A 184 2.41 -3.66 -6.82
CA ILE A 184 3.71 -3.34 -7.42
C ILE A 184 4.80 -3.91 -6.53
N GLY A 185 5.53 -4.89 -7.03
CA GLY A 185 6.59 -5.56 -6.30
C GLY A 185 7.79 -4.65 -6.03
N ALA A 186 8.59 -5.01 -5.02
CA ALA A 186 9.75 -4.21 -4.58
C ALA A 186 10.77 -3.95 -5.70
N ARG A 187 10.92 -4.87 -6.66
CA ARG A 187 11.83 -4.69 -7.81
C ARG A 187 11.31 -3.65 -8.81
N ASN A 188 10.01 -3.38 -8.82
CA ASN A 188 9.34 -2.42 -9.69
C ASN A 188 8.99 -1.10 -8.99
N MET A 189 9.43 -0.89 -7.75
CA MET A 189 9.13 0.35 -7.01
C MET A 189 9.58 1.61 -7.77
N GLN A 190 10.68 1.53 -8.51
CA GLN A 190 11.21 2.63 -9.32
C GLN A 190 11.02 2.42 -10.83
N ASN A 191 10.14 1.52 -11.23
CA ASN A 191 9.72 1.40 -12.61
C ASN A 191 8.66 2.49 -12.91
N PHE A 192 9.13 3.71 -13.14
CA PHE A 192 8.28 4.90 -13.24
C PHE A 192 7.25 4.81 -14.37
N ASP A 193 7.58 4.15 -15.48
CA ASP A 193 6.60 3.94 -16.56
C ASP A 193 5.46 3.01 -16.12
N LEU A 194 5.77 1.95 -15.37
CA LEU A 194 4.74 1.09 -14.78
C LEU A 194 3.94 1.85 -13.72
N LEU A 195 4.59 2.68 -12.87
CA LEU A 195 3.90 3.49 -11.86
C LEU A 195 2.93 4.48 -12.50
N LYS A 196 3.33 5.18 -13.56
CA LYS A 196 2.44 6.06 -14.32
C LYS A 196 1.28 5.28 -14.96
N ALA A 197 1.56 4.10 -15.52
CA ALA A 197 0.52 3.29 -16.15
C ALA A 197 -0.56 2.86 -15.15
N VAL A 198 -0.19 2.39 -13.95
CA VAL A 198 -1.17 2.05 -12.89
C VAL A 198 -1.77 3.29 -12.23
N GLY A 199 -1.07 4.42 -12.26
CA GLY A 199 -1.58 5.72 -11.82
C GLY A 199 -2.77 6.24 -12.62
N ARG A 200 -2.93 5.79 -13.87
CA ARG A 200 -4.09 6.14 -14.73
C ARG A 200 -5.30 5.24 -14.52
N LEU A 201 -5.18 4.25 -13.65
CA LEU A 201 -6.27 3.33 -13.33
C LEU A 201 -7.04 3.81 -12.10
N HIS A 202 -8.27 3.28 -11.95
CA HIS A 202 -9.06 3.48 -10.71
C HIS A 202 -8.89 2.32 -9.71
N VAL A 203 -8.14 1.28 -10.08
CA VAL A 203 -7.87 0.13 -9.20
C VAL A 203 -6.86 0.54 -8.13
N PRO A 204 -7.09 0.25 -6.84
CA PRO A 204 -6.11 0.51 -5.79
C PRO A 204 -4.77 -0.19 -6.03
N VAL A 205 -3.69 0.43 -5.55
CA VAL A 205 -2.32 -0.06 -5.74
C VAL A 205 -1.65 -0.29 -4.40
N LEU A 206 -1.12 -1.49 -4.21
CA LEU A 206 -0.22 -1.84 -3.11
C LEU A 206 1.23 -1.67 -3.58
N LEU A 207 1.93 -0.66 -3.07
CA LEU A 207 3.30 -0.34 -3.45
C LEU A 207 4.30 -0.89 -2.42
N LYS A 208 5.02 -1.95 -2.77
CA LYS A 208 6.06 -2.52 -1.92
C LYS A 208 7.34 -1.69 -1.97
N ARG A 209 7.93 -1.43 -0.78
CA ARG A 209 9.21 -0.73 -0.65
C ARG A 209 10.33 -1.52 -1.34
N GLY A 210 11.17 -0.81 -2.09
CA GLY A 210 12.40 -1.37 -2.67
C GLY A 210 13.39 -1.77 -1.58
N MET A 211 14.15 -2.84 -1.82
CA MET A 211 15.05 -3.45 -0.82
C MET A 211 16.22 -2.54 -0.42
N SER A 212 16.54 -1.52 -1.20
CA SER A 212 17.59 -0.53 -0.90
C SER A 212 17.06 0.90 -1.01
N ALA A 213 15.73 1.07 -0.88
CA ALA A 213 15.06 2.36 -1.00
C ALA A 213 14.91 3.05 0.36
N THR A 214 15.19 4.35 0.39
CA THR A 214 14.83 5.22 1.50
C THR A 214 13.31 5.38 1.60
N ILE A 215 12.83 5.88 2.73
CA ILE A 215 11.39 6.22 2.89
C ILE A 215 11.01 7.33 1.90
N GLU A 216 11.88 8.31 1.68
CA GLU A 216 11.64 9.39 0.73
C GLU A 216 11.48 8.88 -0.71
N GLU A 217 12.37 8.02 -1.19
CA GLU A 217 12.27 7.39 -2.53
C GLU A 217 10.98 6.57 -2.67
N TRP A 218 10.55 5.90 -1.59
CA TRP A 218 9.32 5.15 -1.59
C TRP A 218 8.08 6.07 -1.66
N LEU A 219 8.06 7.18 -0.92
CA LEU A 219 7.00 8.18 -0.99
C LEU A 219 7.00 8.92 -2.34
N MET A 220 8.18 9.17 -2.94
CA MET A 220 8.28 9.68 -4.31
C MET A 220 7.70 8.70 -5.34
N SER A 221 7.88 7.40 -5.14
CA SER A 221 7.25 6.39 -6.01
C SER A 221 5.73 6.37 -5.87
N ALA A 222 5.20 6.55 -4.66
CA ALA A 222 3.76 6.77 -4.44
C ALA A 222 3.27 8.06 -5.13
N GLU A 223 4.06 9.15 -5.05
CA GLU A 223 3.76 10.41 -5.74
C GLU A 223 3.62 10.22 -7.26
N TYR A 224 4.47 9.39 -7.89
CA TYR A 224 4.33 9.07 -9.32
C TYR A 224 2.98 8.45 -9.67
N ILE A 225 2.48 7.52 -8.85
CA ILE A 225 1.15 6.93 -9.05
C ILE A 225 0.06 7.99 -8.86
N MET A 226 0.15 8.76 -7.78
CA MET A 226 -0.84 9.77 -7.43
C MET A 226 -0.86 10.95 -8.41
N SER A 227 0.27 11.29 -9.03
CA SER A 227 0.37 12.37 -10.01
C SER A 227 -0.41 12.10 -11.29
N GLU A 228 -0.65 10.84 -11.62
CA GLU A 228 -1.46 10.41 -12.78
C GLU A 228 -2.97 10.30 -12.44
N GLY A 229 -3.36 10.56 -11.18
CA GLY A 229 -4.76 10.61 -10.74
C GLY A 229 -5.23 9.49 -9.83
N ASN A 230 -4.45 8.42 -9.63
CA ASN A 230 -4.81 7.34 -8.71
C ASN A 230 -4.33 7.65 -7.29
N HIS A 231 -5.23 8.13 -6.45
CA HIS A 231 -4.96 8.43 -5.04
C HIS A 231 -5.10 7.19 -4.12
N ASN A 232 -5.51 6.05 -4.65
CA ASN A 232 -5.74 4.82 -3.88
C ASN A 232 -4.45 4.00 -3.75
N VAL A 233 -3.47 4.53 -3.02
CA VAL A 233 -2.17 3.90 -2.81
C VAL A 233 -2.05 3.41 -1.37
N ILE A 234 -1.63 2.15 -1.22
CA ILE A 234 -1.33 1.48 0.05
C ILE A 234 0.17 1.17 0.04
N LEU A 235 0.89 1.55 1.07
CA LEU A 235 2.31 1.27 1.22
C LEU A 235 2.51 -0.10 1.87
N CYS A 236 3.57 -0.83 1.49
CA CYS A 236 3.91 -2.11 2.10
C CYS A 236 5.40 -2.20 2.41
N GLU A 237 5.75 -2.13 3.71
CA GLU A 237 7.09 -2.44 4.19
C GLU A 237 7.33 -3.95 4.10
N ARG A 238 8.51 -4.35 3.59
CA ARG A 238 8.86 -5.77 3.34
C ARG A 238 10.31 -6.11 3.64
N GLY A 239 10.99 -5.27 4.40
CA GLY A 239 12.40 -5.39 4.73
C GLY A 239 13.34 -4.75 3.73
N ILE A 240 14.44 -4.27 4.23
CA ILE A 240 15.54 -3.64 3.49
C ILE A 240 16.81 -4.46 3.59
N ARG A 241 17.69 -4.34 2.60
CA ARG A 241 19.03 -4.93 2.64
C ARG A 241 19.89 -4.20 3.64
N THR A 242 20.50 -4.96 4.52
CA THR A 242 21.50 -4.49 5.47
C THR A 242 22.71 -5.45 5.47
N PHE A 243 23.64 -5.21 6.35
CA PHE A 243 24.77 -6.12 6.57
C PHE A 243 24.37 -7.46 7.27
N GLU A 244 23.19 -7.50 7.91
CA GLU A 244 22.72 -8.69 8.63
C GLU A 244 22.30 -9.80 7.66
N LYS A 245 22.69 -11.06 7.96
CA LYS A 245 22.45 -12.23 7.12
C LYS A 245 21.60 -13.32 7.80
N ALA A 246 21.23 -13.14 9.07
CA ALA A 246 20.38 -14.09 9.79
C ALA A 246 18.96 -14.13 9.20
N THR A 247 18.51 -13.02 8.62
CA THR A 247 17.27 -12.89 7.88
C THR A 247 17.52 -12.54 6.41
N ARG A 248 16.56 -12.79 5.55
CA ARG A 248 16.63 -12.43 4.12
C ARG A 248 16.78 -10.92 3.92
N ASN A 249 16.05 -10.13 4.70
CA ASN A 249 16.14 -8.67 4.79
C ASN A 249 15.86 -8.27 6.25
N THR A 250 16.29 -7.07 6.62
CA THR A 250 15.97 -6.50 7.92
C THR A 250 14.60 -5.82 7.85
N LEU A 251 13.64 -6.29 8.65
CA LEU A 251 12.33 -5.65 8.74
C LEU A 251 12.45 -4.30 9.45
N ASP A 252 12.15 -3.22 8.75
CA ASP A 252 12.23 -1.85 9.26
C ASP A 252 10.88 -1.42 9.84
N LEU A 253 10.62 -1.80 11.10
CA LEU A 253 9.39 -1.39 11.79
C LEU A 253 9.39 0.10 12.15
N SER A 254 10.55 0.74 12.26
CA SER A 254 10.63 2.20 12.46
C SER A 254 10.08 2.97 11.27
N ALA A 255 10.15 2.39 10.06
CA ALA A 255 9.54 2.97 8.88
C ALA A 255 8.01 3.12 9.02
N VAL A 256 7.34 2.24 9.76
CA VAL A 256 5.89 2.35 10.01
C VAL A 256 5.56 3.66 10.71
N ALA A 257 6.21 3.94 11.84
CA ALA A 257 5.99 5.18 12.58
C ALA A 257 6.42 6.43 11.79
N ALA A 258 7.56 6.35 11.06
CA ALA A 258 8.04 7.43 10.23
C ALA A 258 7.07 7.77 9.10
N VAL A 259 6.60 6.76 8.35
CA VAL A 259 5.61 6.95 7.27
C VAL A 259 4.31 7.53 7.80
N LYS A 260 3.80 7.05 8.93
CA LYS A 260 2.58 7.61 9.57
C LYS A 260 2.73 9.09 9.93
N ARG A 261 3.94 9.58 10.19
CA ARG A 261 4.21 11.00 10.44
C ARG A 261 4.38 11.79 9.14
N MET A 262 5.02 11.20 8.12
CA MET A 262 5.39 11.88 6.87
C MET A 262 4.26 11.87 5.83
N SER A 263 3.43 10.81 5.86
CA SER A 263 2.38 10.55 4.86
C SER A 263 1.03 10.26 5.53
N HIS A 264 -0.02 10.42 4.78
CA HIS A 264 -1.40 10.05 5.12
C HIS A 264 -1.79 8.67 4.59
N LEU A 265 -0.94 8.07 3.75
CA LEU A 265 -1.22 6.78 3.11
C LEU A 265 -1.21 5.64 4.12
N PRO A 266 -2.11 4.66 3.99
CA PRO A 266 -2.08 3.48 4.83
C PRO A 266 -0.82 2.65 4.56
N ILE A 267 -0.29 2.03 5.62
CA ILE A 267 0.89 1.19 5.55
C ILE A 267 0.62 -0.17 6.15
N ILE A 268 0.92 -1.22 5.39
CA ILE A 268 0.94 -2.61 5.85
C ILE A 268 2.36 -3.15 5.89
N VAL A 269 2.56 -4.28 6.55
CA VAL A 269 3.88 -4.93 6.71
C VAL A 269 3.82 -6.35 6.20
N ASP A 270 4.86 -6.77 5.51
CA ASP A 270 5.06 -8.14 5.00
C ASP A 270 6.23 -8.80 5.73
N PRO A 271 5.98 -9.50 6.84
CA PRO A 271 7.01 -10.18 7.62
C PRO A 271 7.61 -11.40 6.90
N SER A 272 6.85 -12.07 6.03
CA SER A 272 7.30 -13.23 5.28
C SER A 272 8.48 -12.88 4.37
N HIS A 273 8.30 -11.92 3.46
CA HIS A 273 9.37 -11.48 2.55
C HIS A 273 10.48 -10.70 3.24
N ALA A 274 10.21 -10.10 4.41
CA ALA A 274 11.24 -9.42 5.19
C ALA A 274 12.20 -10.44 5.80
N THR A 275 11.69 -11.33 6.62
CA THR A 275 12.54 -12.27 7.39
C THR A 275 13.05 -13.43 6.55
N GLY A 276 12.24 -13.93 5.59
CA GLY A 276 12.55 -15.15 4.85
C GLY A 276 12.55 -16.41 5.74
N ARG A 277 11.91 -16.34 6.91
CA ARG A 277 11.91 -17.37 7.95
C ARG A 277 10.50 -17.51 8.54
N ARG A 278 9.81 -18.64 8.26
CA ARG A 278 8.44 -18.88 8.74
C ARG A 278 8.26 -18.77 10.25
N TRP A 279 9.26 -19.20 11.04
CA TRP A 279 9.21 -19.14 12.51
C TRP A 279 9.25 -17.72 13.07
N MET A 280 9.62 -16.72 12.27
CA MET A 280 9.62 -15.30 12.66
C MET A 280 8.34 -14.56 12.27
N VAL A 281 7.53 -15.12 11.36
CA VAL A 281 6.38 -14.39 10.76
C VAL A 281 5.40 -13.93 11.82
N GLU A 282 5.02 -14.79 12.75
CA GLU A 282 4.05 -14.47 13.81
C GLU A 282 4.55 -13.34 14.71
N SER A 283 5.77 -13.46 15.25
CA SER A 283 6.33 -12.44 16.15
C SER A 283 6.50 -11.09 15.44
N MET A 284 6.90 -11.10 14.18
CA MET A 284 7.05 -9.86 13.38
C MET A 284 5.71 -9.27 12.95
N ALA A 285 4.69 -10.09 12.73
CA ALA A 285 3.31 -9.62 12.50
C ALA A 285 2.77 -8.89 13.73
N MET A 286 2.93 -9.48 14.93
CA MET A 286 2.56 -8.86 16.20
C MET A 286 3.28 -7.52 16.40
N ALA A 287 4.61 -7.50 16.19
CA ALA A 287 5.43 -6.30 16.30
C ALA A 287 5.03 -5.21 15.30
N ALA A 288 4.66 -5.58 14.07
CA ALA A 288 4.19 -4.65 13.04
C ALA A 288 2.89 -3.94 13.45
N ILE A 289 1.94 -4.68 14.01
CA ILE A 289 0.68 -4.11 14.51
C ILE A 289 0.95 -3.21 15.73
N ALA A 290 1.81 -3.63 16.64
CA ALA A 290 2.22 -2.81 17.78
C ALA A 290 2.96 -1.52 17.35
N ALA A 291 3.69 -1.55 16.23
CA ALA A 291 4.32 -0.37 15.64
C ALA A 291 3.34 0.58 14.94
N GLY A 292 2.06 0.20 14.79
CA GLY A 292 1.01 1.04 14.21
C GLY A 292 0.67 0.75 12.75
N ALA A 293 1.06 -0.40 12.19
CA ALA A 293 0.67 -0.79 10.83
C ALA A 293 -0.86 -0.93 10.70
N ASP A 294 -1.39 -0.64 9.50
CA ASP A 294 -2.81 -0.77 9.18
C ASP A 294 -3.21 -2.21 8.80
N GLY A 295 -2.24 -3.09 8.75
CA GLY A 295 -2.44 -4.51 8.47
C GLY A 295 -1.13 -5.22 8.18
N ILE A 296 -1.26 -6.49 7.84
CA ILE A 296 -0.15 -7.36 7.44
C ILE A 296 -0.46 -8.09 6.14
N MET A 297 0.60 -8.44 5.42
CA MET A 297 0.57 -9.41 4.33
C MET A 297 1.48 -10.59 4.71
N CYS A 298 1.01 -11.82 4.60
CA CYS A 298 1.84 -12.99 4.87
C CYS A 298 1.62 -14.11 3.86
N GLU A 299 2.61 -14.97 3.76
CA GLU A 299 2.56 -16.17 2.92
C GLU A 299 2.07 -17.36 3.72
N VAL A 300 0.98 -17.97 3.21
CA VAL A 300 0.38 -19.18 3.78
C VAL A 300 0.37 -20.28 2.73
N HIS A 301 0.85 -21.44 3.07
CA HIS A 301 0.89 -22.60 2.18
C HIS A 301 0.48 -23.86 2.93
N ASN A 302 -0.35 -24.70 2.31
CA ASN A 302 -0.83 -25.96 2.92
C ASN A 302 0.25 -27.06 3.01
N ASP A 303 1.31 -26.93 2.23
CA ASP A 303 2.48 -27.82 2.26
C ASP A 303 3.77 -27.03 1.93
N PRO A 304 4.30 -26.24 2.91
CA PRO A 304 5.44 -25.36 2.66
C PRO A 304 6.73 -26.07 2.25
N GLU A 305 6.89 -27.34 2.62
CA GLU A 305 8.10 -28.12 2.30
C GLU A 305 8.18 -28.44 0.79
N HIS A 306 7.04 -28.56 0.11
CA HIS A 306 6.97 -28.90 -1.31
C HIS A 306 6.50 -27.70 -2.16
N ALA A 307 6.44 -26.50 -1.58
CA ALA A 307 6.05 -25.28 -2.31
C ALA A 307 7.00 -24.99 -3.46
N TRP A 308 6.45 -24.65 -4.63
CA TRP A 308 7.25 -24.29 -5.82
C TRP A 308 8.01 -22.97 -5.66
N CYS A 309 7.62 -22.15 -4.70
CA CYS A 309 8.22 -20.85 -4.42
C CYS A 309 8.11 -20.49 -2.94
N ASP A 310 9.23 -20.01 -2.38
CA ASP A 310 9.32 -19.36 -1.06
C ASP A 310 8.72 -20.15 0.13
N GLY A 311 8.82 -21.50 0.10
CA GLY A 311 8.30 -22.35 1.16
C GLY A 311 8.96 -22.12 2.54
N ALA A 312 10.22 -21.66 2.57
CA ALA A 312 10.94 -21.38 3.82
C ALA A 312 10.34 -20.23 4.64
N GLU A 313 9.62 -19.32 3.99
CA GLU A 313 8.97 -18.15 4.61
C GLU A 313 7.45 -18.28 4.70
N SER A 314 6.87 -19.35 4.13
CA SER A 314 5.43 -19.62 4.18
C SER A 314 5.08 -20.35 5.47
N ILE A 315 4.08 -19.83 6.20
CA ILE A 315 3.50 -20.49 7.37
C ILE A 315 2.39 -21.47 6.95
N THR A 316 2.06 -22.44 7.80
CA THR A 316 0.91 -23.33 7.54
C THR A 316 -0.40 -22.66 7.90
N PRO A 317 -1.58 -23.16 7.42
CA PRO A 317 -2.88 -22.68 7.83
C PRO A 317 -3.09 -22.71 9.34
N GLU A 318 -2.60 -23.72 10.04
CA GLU A 318 -2.69 -23.84 11.50
C GLU A 318 -1.88 -22.76 12.22
N THR A 319 -0.66 -22.49 11.74
CA THR A 319 0.17 -21.40 12.27
C THR A 319 -0.50 -20.05 12.00
N PHE A 320 -1.11 -19.88 10.84
CA PHE A 320 -1.87 -18.66 10.50
C PHE A 320 -3.06 -18.48 11.44
N ASP A 321 -3.83 -19.51 11.71
CA ASP A 321 -4.97 -19.44 12.64
C ASP A 321 -4.53 -19.06 14.06
N HIS A 322 -3.42 -19.67 14.55
CA HIS A 322 -2.82 -19.32 15.82
C HIS A 322 -2.42 -17.85 15.88
N MET A 323 -1.69 -17.37 14.87
CA MET A 323 -1.30 -15.95 14.74
C MET A 323 -2.51 -15.02 14.75
N MET A 324 -3.59 -15.38 14.05
CA MET A 324 -4.83 -14.59 14.05
C MET A 324 -5.49 -14.55 15.44
N GLY A 325 -5.39 -15.63 16.21
CA GLY A 325 -5.81 -15.68 17.60
C GLY A 325 -5.06 -14.68 18.48
N ASP A 326 -3.76 -14.59 18.31
CA ASP A 326 -2.91 -13.66 19.08
C ASP A 326 -3.07 -12.21 18.61
N LEU A 327 -3.23 -11.98 17.32
CA LEU A 327 -3.58 -10.64 16.80
C LEU A 327 -4.89 -10.11 17.39
N ARG A 328 -5.92 -10.96 17.55
CA ARG A 328 -7.20 -10.57 18.20
C ARG A 328 -7.02 -10.15 19.65
N LYS A 329 -6.05 -10.72 20.38
CA LYS A 329 -5.71 -10.30 21.74
C LYS A 329 -4.94 -8.98 21.78
N LEU A 330 -4.09 -8.73 20.78
CA LEU A 330 -3.28 -7.51 20.69
C LEU A 330 -4.08 -6.30 20.23
N THR A 331 -5.00 -6.46 19.29
CA THR A 331 -5.68 -5.33 18.63
C THR A 331 -6.39 -4.37 19.59
N PRO A 332 -7.10 -4.81 20.65
CA PRO A 332 -7.69 -3.88 21.62
C PRO A 332 -6.65 -3.05 22.38
N ILE A 333 -5.48 -3.63 22.67
CA ILE A 333 -4.39 -2.96 23.39
C ILE A 333 -3.86 -1.76 22.60
N VAL A 334 -3.79 -1.91 21.28
CA VAL A 334 -3.31 -0.84 20.36
C VAL A 334 -4.45 0.02 19.80
N GLY A 335 -5.67 -0.12 20.31
CA GLY A 335 -6.83 0.67 19.90
C GLY A 335 -7.36 0.36 18.50
N ARG A 336 -7.12 -0.87 18.01
CA ARG A 336 -7.54 -1.34 16.67
C ARG A 336 -8.59 -2.45 16.81
N GLU A 337 -9.16 -2.85 15.67
CA GLU A 337 -10.10 -3.96 15.52
C GLU A 337 -9.60 -4.93 14.42
N ILE A 338 -10.07 -6.19 14.45
CA ILE A 338 -9.75 -7.19 13.42
C ILE A 338 -11.00 -7.95 12.99
#